data_7df8fe5c2f4a58272b31840eac6dc1e5
#
_entry.id   7df8fe5c2f4a58272b31840eac6dc1e5
#
_cell.length_a   1.000
_cell.length_b   1.000
_cell.length_c   1.000
_cell.angle_alpha   90.00
_cell.angle_beta   90.00
_cell.angle_gamma   90.00
#
_symmetry.space_group_name_H-M   'P 1'
#
loop_
_entity.id
_entity.type
_entity.pdbx_description
1 polymer ?
#
loop_
_entity_poly.entity_id
_entity_poly.type
_entity_poly.pdbx_seq_one_letter_code
_entity_poly.pdbx_strand_id
1 'polypeptide(L)'
;MDYRIFKIIVSLCLFLLLGSTAQAQNSIDELVNNISTLGSSKFTSVVERDPKTRQVSKVVKVLEVPGIQAKKLRNAFLNEKENGNFSHSKDDREETMTLTTESRNKVRIYMLRTQMLGQHTYSSAKVTVIAKYR
;
A
#
# COMPACT_ATOMS: atom_id res chain seq x y z
N MET A 1 -27.25 -36.70 -7.76
CA MET A 1 -26.28 -35.69 -7.29
C MET A 1 -26.59 -35.38 -5.84
N ASP A 2 -25.58 -35.47 -5.01
CA ASP A 2 -25.77 -35.22 -3.60
C ASP A 2 -25.92 -33.72 -3.33
N TYR A 3 -27.03 -33.36 -2.70
CA TYR A 3 -27.36 -31.98 -2.34
C TYR A 3 -26.28 -31.34 -1.44
N ARG A 4 -25.63 -32.14 -0.61
CA ARG A 4 -24.56 -31.65 0.28
C ARG A 4 -23.32 -31.18 -0.47
N ILE A 5 -22.92 -31.91 -1.52
CA ILE A 5 -21.77 -31.57 -2.36
C ILE A 5 -22.04 -30.25 -3.10
N PHE A 6 -23.25 -30.08 -3.64
CA PHE A 6 -23.65 -28.85 -4.33
C PHE A 6 -23.57 -27.64 -3.39
N LYS A 7 -24.05 -27.79 -2.16
CA LYS A 7 -24.03 -26.73 -1.15
C LYS A 7 -22.62 -26.33 -0.76
N ILE A 8 -21.71 -27.28 -0.64
CA ILE A 8 -20.30 -27.01 -0.34
C ILE A 8 -19.62 -26.25 -1.49
N ILE A 9 -19.87 -26.63 -2.72
CA ILE A 9 -19.31 -25.97 -3.91
C ILE A 9 -19.79 -24.55 -4.01
N VAL A 10 -21.08 -24.27 -3.82
CA VAL A 10 -21.64 -22.93 -3.85
C VAL A 10 -21.06 -22.06 -2.74
N SER A 11 -20.92 -22.60 -1.54
CA SER A 11 -20.34 -21.90 -0.41
C SER A 11 -18.86 -21.55 -0.67
N LEU A 12 -18.10 -22.46 -1.26
CA LEU A 12 -16.70 -22.24 -1.60
C LEU A 12 -16.55 -21.15 -2.67
N CYS A 13 -17.38 -21.16 -3.72
CA CYS A 13 -17.38 -20.14 -4.76
C CYS A 13 -17.73 -18.76 -4.19
N LEU A 14 -18.71 -18.67 -3.30
CA LEU A 14 -19.09 -17.45 -2.65
C LEU A 14 -17.94 -16.89 -1.77
N PHE A 15 -17.27 -17.76 -1.06
CA PHE A 15 -16.10 -17.38 -0.24
C PHE A 15 -14.95 -16.83 -1.10
N LEU A 16 -14.67 -17.44 -2.25
CA LEU A 16 -13.64 -16.97 -3.17
C LEU A 16 -14.02 -15.59 -3.75
N LEU A 17 -15.27 -15.35 -4.07
CA LEU A 17 -15.73 -14.05 -4.55
C LEU A 17 -15.62 -12.98 -3.47
N LEU A 18 -15.98 -13.29 -2.24
CA LEU A 18 -15.81 -12.38 -1.11
C LEU A 18 -14.33 -12.11 -0.82
N GLY A 19 -13.48 -13.13 -0.94
CA GLY A 19 -12.03 -12.99 -0.78
C GLY A 19 -11.44 -12.05 -1.82
N SER A 20 -11.85 -12.14 -3.09
CA SER A 20 -11.36 -11.26 -4.14
C SER A 20 -11.84 -9.81 -3.99
N THR A 21 -13.06 -9.59 -3.46
CA THR A 21 -13.58 -8.24 -3.20
C THR A 21 -13.02 -7.63 -1.91
N ALA A 22 -12.67 -8.46 -0.92
CA ALA A 22 -12.07 -8.01 0.33
C ALA A 22 -10.59 -7.64 0.17
N GLN A 23 -9.92 -8.17 -0.86
CA GLN A 23 -8.53 -7.84 -1.16
C GLN A 23 -8.46 -6.56 -1.99
N ALA A 24 -8.76 -5.44 -1.35
CA ALA A 24 -8.55 -4.13 -1.96
C ALA A 24 -7.08 -3.68 -1.83
N GLN A 25 -6.15 -4.62 -1.61
CA GLN A 25 -4.72 -4.31 -1.60
C GLN A 25 -4.24 -4.06 -3.01
N ASN A 26 -3.66 -2.90 -3.23
CA ASN A 26 -3.04 -2.56 -4.50
C ASN A 26 -1.59 -3.06 -4.54
N SER A 27 -0.93 -2.84 -5.66
CA SER A 27 0.46 -3.28 -5.83
C SER A 27 1.43 -2.58 -4.88
N ILE A 28 1.09 -1.38 -4.41
CA ILE A 28 1.91 -0.67 -3.41
C ILE A 28 1.84 -1.40 -2.07
N ASP A 29 0.65 -1.74 -1.60
CA ASP A 29 0.47 -2.44 -0.32
C ASP A 29 1.19 -3.79 -0.31
N GLU A 30 1.05 -4.57 -1.39
CA GLU A 30 1.72 -5.86 -1.52
C GLU A 30 3.24 -5.71 -1.47
N LEU A 31 3.77 -4.75 -2.22
CA LEU A 31 5.21 -4.54 -2.30
C LEU A 31 5.78 -4.05 -0.97
N VAL A 32 5.08 -3.13 -0.29
CA VAL A 32 5.48 -2.65 1.04
C VAL A 32 5.52 -3.81 2.04
N ASN A 33 4.50 -4.66 2.04
CA ASN A 33 4.46 -5.82 2.92
C ASN A 33 5.60 -6.81 2.62
N ASN A 34 5.88 -7.05 1.36
CA ASN A 34 6.95 -7.96 0.96
C ASN A 34 8.33 -7.42 1.32
N ILE A 35 8.58 -6.14 1.05
CA ILE A 35 9.89 -5.53 1.33
C ILE A 35 10.09 -5.36 2.84
N SER A 36 9.02 -5.11 3.61
CA SER A 36 9.11 -4.91 5.06
C SER A 36 9.72 -6.11 5.80
N THR A 37 9.65 -7.31 5.21
CA THR A 37 10.22 -8.52 5.79
C THR A 37 11.71 -8.71 5.44
N LEU A 38 12.26 -7.89 4.55
CA LEU A 38 13.66 -7.98 4.16
C LEU A 38 14.57 -7.28 5.19
N GLY A 39 15.69 -7.89 5.51
CA GLY A 39 16.61 -7.38 6.53
C GLY A 39 17.28 -6.06 6.18
N SER A 40 17.30 -5.66 4.91
CA SER A 40 17.88 -4.40 4.45
C SER A 40 16.92 -3.21 4.55
N SER A 41 15.67 -3.44 4.96
CA SER A 41 14.66 -2.39 5.08
C SER A 41 14.41 -2.02 6.54
N LYS A 42 13.97 -0.77 6.75
CA LYS A 42 13.53 -0.29 8.05
C LYS A 42 12.03 -0.01 7.99
N PHE A 43 11.26 -0.71 8.81
CA PHE A 43 9.80 -0.63 8.79
C PHE A 43 9.26 -0.23 10.15
N THR A 44 8.34 0.73 10.15
CA THR A 44 7.65 1.19 11.36
C THR A 44 6.16 1.25 11.08
N SER A 45 5.35 0.79 12.03
CA SER A 45 3.89 0.87 11.94
C SER A 45 3.34 1.44 13.24
N VAL A 46 2.49 2.45 13.12
CA VAL A 46 1.84 3.11 14.25
C VAL A 46 0.34 3.06 14.06
N VAL A 47 -0.38 2.64 15.09
CA VAL A 47 -1.84 2.55 15.08
C VAL A 47 -2.38 3.54 16.11
N GLU A 48 -3.27 4.44 15.67
CA GLU A 48 -3.99 5.35 16.54
C GLU A 48 -5.42 4.84 16.74
N ARG A 49 -5.91 4.92 17.97
CA ARG A 49 -7.26 4.49 18.33
C ARG A 49 -8.05 5.64 18.92
N ASP A 50 -9.35 5.66 18.65
CA ASP A 50 -10.26 6.59 19.27
C ASP A 50 -10.28 6.32 20.78
N PRO A 51 -10.05 7.33 21.65
CA PRO A 51 -10.02 7.11 23.10
C PRO A 51 -11.37 6.70 23.70
N LYS A 52 -12.48 7.01 23.04
CA LYS A 52 -13.82 6.67 23.51
C LYS A 52 -14.27 5.29 23.07
N THR A 53 -14.13 4.98 21.77
CA THR A 53 -14.61 3.73 21.18
C THR A 53 -13.55 2.65 21.11
N ARG A 54 -12.26 3.02 21.24
CA ARG A 54 -11.09 2.16 21.07
C ARG A 54 -10.95 1.56 19.67
N GLN A 55 -11.75 2.02 18.72
CA GLN A 55 -11.63 1.60 17.34
C GLN A 55 -10.43 2.28 16.68
N VAL A 56 -9.82 1.59 15.73
CA VAL A 56 -8.70 2.14 14.97
C VAL A 56 -9.18 3.33 14.15
N SER A 57 -8.58 4.48 14.36
CA SER A 57 -8.88 5.71 13.62
C SER A 57 -7.87 5.98 12.51
N LYS A 58 -6.63 5.56 12.70
CA LYS A 58 -5.55 5.84 11.76
C LYS A 58 -4.44 4.81 11.88
N VAL A 59 -3.87 4.41 10.76
CA VAL A 59 -2.67 3.56 10.70
C VAL A 59 -1.65 4.27 9.84
N VAL A 60 -0.42 4.39 10.33
CA VAL A 60 0.70 4.96 9.59
C VAL A 60 1.79 3.91 9.47
N LYS A 61 2.19 3.59 8.25
CA LYS A 61 3.30 2.68 7.96
C LYS A 61 4.38 3.47 7.25
N VAL A 62 5.62 3.32 7.69
CA VAL A 62 6.78 3.95 7.07
C VAL A 62 7.81 2.86 6.74
N LEU A 63 8.21 2.80 5.48
CA LEU A 63 9.21 1.86 4.99
C LEU A 63 10.36 2.65 4.39
N GLU A 64 11.58 2.43 4.90
CA GLU A 64 12.81 3.00 4.36
C GLU A 64 13.64 1.89 3.74
N VAL A 65 14.09 2.09 2.51
CA VAL A 65 14.78 1.06 1.73
C VAL A 65 16.01 1.64 1.02
N PRO A 66 17.02 0.79 0.72
CA PRO A 66 18.12 1.21 -0.12
C PRO A 66 17.68 1.43 -1.58
N GLY A 67 18.52 2.10 -2.35
CA GLY A 67 18.20 2.49 -3.72
C GLY A 67 17.83 1.34 -4.66
N ILE A 68 18.31 0.13 -4.37
CA ILE A 68 18.01 -1.05 -5.20
C ILE A 68 16.51 -1.37 -5.23
N GLN A 69 15.76 -1.00 -4.18
CA GLN A 69 14.31 -1.23 -4.12
C GLN A 69 13.50 -0.04 -4.64
N ALA A 70 14.14 1.12 -4.83
CA ALA A 70 13.44 2.34 -5.21
C ALA A 70 12.70 2.22 -6.55
N LYS A 71 13.31 1.56 -7.52
CA LYS A 71 12.72 1.37 -8.85
C LYS A 71 11.45 0.54 -8.80
N LYS A 72 11.45 -0.52 -7.99
CA LYS A 72 10.26 -1.37 -7.82
C LYS A 72 9.11 -0.61 -7.20
N LEU A 73 9.40 0.19 -6.17
CA LEU A 73 8.40 1.04 -5.52
C LEU A 73 7.86 2.09 -6.46
N ARG A 74 8.73 2.72 -7.24
CA ARG A 74 8.34 3.71 -8.22
C ARG A 74 7.39 3.11 -9.26
N ASN A 75 7.71 1.93 -9.78
CA ASN A 75 6.87 1.23 -10.74
C ASN A 75 5.49 0.87 -10.15
N ALA A 76 5.45 0.46 -8.88
CA ALA A 76 4.19 0.16 -8.20
C ALA A 76 3.29 1.40 -8.12
N PHE A 77 3.86 2.56 -7.79
CA PHE A 77 3.12 3.82 -7.76
C PHE A 77 2.58 4.20 -9.15
N LEU A 78 3.42 4.07 -10.18
CA LEU A 78 3.00 4.36 -11.55
C LEU A 78 1.90 3.42 -12.03
N ASN A 79 1.93 2.14 -11.63
CA ASN A 79 0.89 1.18 -11.99
C ASN A 79 -0.46 1.54 -11.34
N GLU A 80 -0.44 2.20 -10.20
CA GLU A 80 -1.65 2.55 -9.46
C GLU A 80 -2.16 3.97 -9.71
N LYS A 81 -1.48 4.76 -10.55
CA LYS A 81 -1.79 6.18 -10.70
C LYS A 81 -3.21 6.47 -11.19
N GLU A 82 -3.81 5.55 -11.94
CA GLU A 82 -5.16 5.70 -12.46
C GLU A 82 -6.25 5.35 -11.41
N ASN A 83 -5.84 4.78 -10.28
CA ASN A 83 -6.77 4.28 -9.26
C ASN A 83 -7.07 5.27 -8.17
N GLY A 84 -6.62 6.51 -8.31
CA GLY A 84 -6.86 7.56 -7.33
C GLY A 84 -6.33 8.90 -7.80
N ASN A 85 -6.23 9.86 -6.89
CA ASN A 85 -5.62 11.15 -7.16
C ASN A 85 -4.11 11.00 -7.04
N PHE A 86 -3.42 11.17 -8.16
CA PHE A 86 -1.98 11.03 -8.26
C PHE A 86 -1.30 12.37 -8.50
N SER A 87 -0.24 12.65 -7.76
CA SER A 87 0.62 13.80 -7.98
C SER A 87 2.07 13.38 -8.01
N HIS A 88 2.88 14.10 -8.78
CA HIS A 88 4.28 13.77 -9.00
C HIS A 88 5.09 15.05 -9.11
N SER A 89 6.14 15.14 -8.33
CA SER A 89 7.12 16.22 -8.43
C SER A 89 8.52 15.65 -8.44
N LYS A 90 9.43 16.32 -9.16
CA LYS A 90 10.80 15.85 -9.32
C LYS A 90 11.73 17.05 -9.45
N ASP A 91 12.83 17.02 -8.70
CA ASP A 91 13.94 17.96 -8.89
C ASP A 91 15.22 17.14 -9.11
N ASP A 92 16.37 17.79 -9.05
CA ASP A 92 17.66 17.14 -9.34
C ASP A 92 18.08 16.11 -8.29
N ARG A 93 17.51 16.17 -7.08
CA ARG A 93 17.92 15.34 -5.95
C ARG A 93 16.84 14.43 -5.43
N GLU A 94 15.58 14.76 -5.67
CA GLU A 94 14.46 14.09 -5.03
C GLU A 94 13.27 13.97 -5.96
N GLU A 95 12.60 12.85 -5.89
CA GLU A 95 11.34 12.60 -6.57
C GLU A 95 10.28 12.24 -5.54
N THR A 96 9.12 12.87 -5.62
CA THR A 96 7.99 12.58 -4.73
C THR A 96 6.77 12.21 -5.56
N MET A 97 6.17 11.07 -5.23
CA MET A 97 4.91 10.61 -5.79
C MET A 97 3.91 10.47 -4.66
N THR A 98 2.69 10.93 -4.87
CA THR A 98 1.61 10.81 -3.90
C THR A 98 0.37 10.27 -4.59
N LEU A 99 -0.24 9.27 -4.00
CA LEU A 99 -1.49 8.69 -4.47
C LEU A 99 -2.49 8.69 -3.31
N THR A 100 -3.67 9.25 -3.54
CA THR A 100 -4.75 9.24 -2.55
C THR A 100 -5.92 8.45 -3.13
N THR A 101 -6.37 7.44 -2.40
CA THR A 101 -7.53 6.65 -2.76
C THR A 101 -8.60 6.78 -1.67
N GLU A 102 -9.85 6.81 -2.08
CA GLU A 102 -10.97 6.92 -1.16
C GLU A 102 -11.92 5.76 -1.33
N SER A 103 -12.44 5.27 -0.22
CA SER A 103 -13.54 4.32 -0.19
C SER A 103 -14.57 4.80 0.82
N ARG A 104 -15.68 4.07 0.93
CA ARG A 104 -16.80 4.48 1.81
C ARG A 104 -16.37 4.72 3.26
N ASN A 105 -15.47 3.89 3.78
CA ASN A 105 -15.09 3.90 5.20
C ASN A 105 -13.65 4.34 5.45
N LYS A 106 -12.90 4.66 4.40
CA LYS A 106 -11.46 4.81 4.55
C LYS A 106 -10.86 5.70 3.47
N VAL A 107 -9.89 6.52 3.87
CA VAL A 107 -9.00 7.25 2.95
C VAL A 107 -7.61 6.68 3.12
N ARG A 108 -6.95 6.34 2.02
CA ARG A 108 -5.56 5.90 2.01
C ARG A 108 -4.71 6.93 1.27
N ILE A 109 -3.59 7.29 1.88
CA ILE A 109 -2.61 8.18 1.29
C ILE A 109 -1.30 7.43 1.18
N TYR A 110 -0.78 7.32 -0.04
CA TYR A 110 0.51 6.68 -0.32
C TYR A 110 1.48 7.76 -0.77
N MET A 111 2.65 7.82 -0.17
CA MET A 111 3.69 8.78 -0.53
C MET A 111 5.01 8.05 -0.72
N LEU A 112 5.63 8.25 -1.88
CA LEU A 112 6.97 7.75 -2.16
C LEU A 112 7.91 8.93 -2.33
N ARG A 113 8.94 8.95 -1.51
CA ARG A 113 10.02 9.95 -1.60
C ARG A 113 11.31 9.22 -1.94
N THR A 114 11.88 9.52 -3.09
CA THR A 114 13.08 8.87 -3.59
C THR A 114 14.23 9.87 -3.64
N GLN A 115 15.35 9.54 -3.00
CA GLN A 115 16.57 10.33 -3.08
C GLN A 115 17.40 9.86 -4.28
N MET A 116 17.86 10.80 -5.09
CA MET A 116 18.56 10.51 -6.33
C MET A 116 20.02 10.98 -6.25
N LEU A 117 20.93 10.14 -6.75
CA LEU A 117 22.34 10.48 -6.92
C LEU A 117 22.65 11.00 -8.33
N GLY A 118 21.69 10.88 -9.25
CA GLY A 118 21.81 11.29 -10.65
C GLY A 118 20.52 11.00 -11.37
N GLN A 119 20.50 11.13 -12.70
CA GLN A 119 19.24 11.00 -13.45
C GLN A 119 18.60 9.62 -13.35
N HIS A 120 19.40 8.57 -13.17
CA HIS A 120 18.90 7.19 -13.15
C HIS A 120 19.40 6.37 -11.95
N THR A 121 20.06 7.02 -11.00
CA THR A 121 20.63 6.34 -9.83
C THR A 121 19.94 6.80 -8.56
N TYR A 122 19.41 5.84 -7.80
CA TYR A 122 18.70 6.10 -6.55
C TYR A 122 19.56 5.70 -5.36
N SER A 123 19.64 6.57 -4.36
CA SER A 123 20.37 6.27 -3.11
C SER A 123 19.49 5.62 -2.06
N SER A 124 18.23 6.04 -1.97
CA SER A 124 17.28 5.50 -0.99
C SER A 124 15.86 5.87 -1.39
N ALA A 125 14.90 5.19 -0.79
CA ALA A 125 13.50 5.52 -0.94
C ALA A 125 12.78 5.36 0.39
N LYS A 126 11.74 6.17 0.59
CA LYS A 126 10.89 6.13 1.76
C LYS A 126 9.44 6.10 1.31
N VAL A 127 8.70 5.09 1.74
CA VAL A 127 7.26 4.97 1.50
C VAL A 127 6.52 5.24 2.79
N THR A 128 5.54 6.12 2.73
CA THR A 128 4.62 6.36 3.84
C THR A 128 3.21 5.98 3.37
N VAL A 129 2.55 5.11 4.12
CA VAL A 129 1.17 4.72 3.86
C VAL A 129 0.33 5.14 5.06
N ILE A 130 -0.64 5.99 4.83
CA ILE A 130 -1.55 6.46 5.87
C ILE A 130 -2.96 5.98 5.53
N ALA A 131 -3.57 5.22 6.42
CA ALA A 131 -4.97 4.83 6.30
C ALA A 131 -5.76 5.52 7.41
N LYS A 132 -6.73 6.35 7.01
CA LYS A 132 -7.64 7.04 7.94
C LYS A 132 -9.01 6.41 7.81
N TYR A 133 -9.58 5.98 8.91
CA TYR A 133 -10.90 5.36 8.98
C TYR A 133 -11.94 6.41 9.37
N ARG A 134 -13.08 6.35 8.71
CA ARG A 134 -14.22 7.25 8.96
C ARG A 134 -15.25 6.62 9.87
#